data_3ef2a4fd6f60bcab8fdb89fbfc75876b
#
_entry.id   3ef2a4fd6f60bcab8fdb89fbfc75876b
#
_cell.length_a   1.000
_cell.length_b   1.000
_cell.length_c   1.000
_cell.angle_alpha   90.00
_cell.angle_beta   90.00
_cell.angle_gamma   90.00
#
_symmetry.space_group_name_H-M   'P 1'
#
loop_
_entity.id
_entity.type
_entity.pdbx_description
1 polymer ?
#
loop_
_entity_poly.entity_id
_entity_poly.type
_entity_poly.pdbx_seq_one_letter_code
_entity_poly.pdbx_strand_id
1 'polypeptide(L)'
;IEGEHSEGVLSAVQVLRDVGKNQNPDLTGQEVAVIGGGNVSMDAVRTAKRLGAKKVSIVYRRRVADMTALPAEIEGAVAEGIEVQTLMAPSRIETDENGHVKGIYVTPQMISTIKDGRASVRPTGAPDVFIPCQTLIVAIGQDIEYQHFEEAGVPVQRGKILTEKYGGFDNIPGVFAGGDCASGPASVIKAIAAAKVVAANIDEYLGYHHIISCDVEIPEARLDDRPPWGR
;
A
#
# COMPACT_ATOMS: atom_id res chain seq x y z
N ILE A 1 -14.48 -3.58 -8.72
CA ILE A 1 -15.43 -4.73 -8.68
C ILE A 1 -16.81 -4.26 -8.29
N GLU A 2 -17.83 -5.07 -8.57
CA GLU A 2 -19.19 -4.76 -8.18
C GLU A 2 -19.30 -4.57 -6.66
N GLY A 3 -19.95 -3.48 -6.23
CA GLY A 3 -20.11 -3.13 -4.82
C GLY A 3 -18.95 -2.37 -4.18
N GLU A 4 -17.89 -2.01 -4.90
CA GLU A 4 -16.71 -1.35 -4.32
C GLU A 4 -16.95 0.03 -3.69
N HIS A 5 -18.09 0.65 -3.97
CA HIS A 5 -18.50 1.93 -3.39
C HIS A 5 -19.59 1.79 -2.29
N SER A 6 -19.84 0.56 -1.84
CA SER A 6 -20.84 0.29 -0.80
C SER A 6 -20.40 0.79 0.57
N GLU A 7 -21.37 1.06 1.44
CA GLU A 7 -21.07 1.44 2.83
C GLU A 7 -20.41 0.27 3.57
N GLY A 8 -19.28 0.55 4.26
CA GLY A 8 -18.43 -0.46 4.88
C GLY A 8 -17.23 -0.87 4.03
N VAL A 9 -17.10 -0.35 2.78
CA VAL A 9 -15.85 -0.47 2.00
C VAL A 9 -14.97 0.74 2.26
N LEU A 10 -13.78 0.50 2.80
CA LEU A 10 -12.87 1.54 3.25
C LEU A 10 -11.50 1.43 2.55
N SER A 11 -10.86 2.57 2.31
CA SER A 11 -9.45 2.60 1.90
C SER A 11 -8.54 2.37 3.10
N ALA A 12 -7.57 1.48 2.99
CA ALA A 12 -6.59 1.23 4.05
C ALA A 12 -5.82 2.50 4.43
N VAL A 13 -5.43 3.31 3.46
CA VAL A 13 -4.72 4.57 3.69
C VAL A 13 -5.58 5.56 4.45
N GLN A 14 -6.87 5.65 4.13
CA GLN A 14 -7.79 6.52 4.84
C GLN A 14 -7.99 6.06 6.28
N VAL A 15 -8.24 4.76 6.50
CA VAL A 15 -8.38 4.18 7.85
C VAL A 15 -7.13 4.46 8.69
N LEU A 16 -5.94 4.18 8.18
CA LEU A 16 -4.69 4.40 8.91
C LEU A 16 -4.43 5.88 9.19
N ARG A 17 -4.78 6.77 8.24
CA ARG A 17 -4.70 8.23 8.44
C ARG A 17 -5.63 8.70 9.55
N ASP A 18 -6.87 8.22 9.55
CA ASP A 18 -7.87 8.63 10.54
C ASP A 18 -7.49 8.14 11.93
N VAL A 19 -6.98 6.91 12.04
CA VAL A 19 -6.42 6.38 13.29
C VAL A 19 -5.23 7.23 13.77
N GLY A 20 -4.33 7.64 12.88
CA GLY A 20 -3.22 8.53 13.21
C GLY A 20 -3.67 9.92 13.68
N LYS A 21 -4.89 10.33 13.37
CA LYS A 21 -5.54 11.56 13.84
C LYS A 21 -6.44 11.36 15.07
N ASN A 22 -6.46 10.18 15.66
CA ASN A 22 -7.39 9.77 16.72
C ASN A 22 -8.88 9.81 16.31
N GLN A 23 -9.17 9.62 15.01
CA GLN A 23 -10.51 9.53 14.43
C GLN A 23 -10.81 8.07 14.08
N ASN A 24 -10.85 7.22 15.10
CA ASN A 24 -10.94 5.77 14.91
C ASN A 24 -12.31 5.36 14.38
N PRO A 25 -12.39 4.51 13.32
CA PRO A 25 -13.62 3.84 12.98
C PRO A 25 -14.01 2.87 14.10
N ASP A 26 -15.29 2.73 14.37
CA ASP A 26 -15.76 1.70 15.31
C ASP A 26 -15.82 0.33 14.61
N LEU A 27 -14.85 -0.52 14.91
CA LEU A 27 -14.75 -1.88 14.42
C LEU A 27 -15.08 -2.92 15.49
N THR A 28 -15.57 -2.47 16.65
CA THR A 28 -15.84 -3.32 17.80
C THR A 28 -16.83 -4.43 17.45
N GLY A 29 -16.41 -5.69 17.66
CA GLY A 29 -17.23 -6.87 17.43
C GLY A 29 -17.47 -7.22 15.95
N GLN A 30 -16.97 -6.45 15.00
CA GLN A 30 -17.13 -6.70 13.57
C GLN A 30 -16.19 -7.80 13.05
N GLU A 31 -16.58 -8.44 11.97
CA GLU A 31 -15.70 -9.22 11.11
C GLU A 31 -15.17 -8.30 10.01
N VAL A 32 -13.85 -8.20 9.91
CA VAL A 32 -13.15 -7.31 8.98
C VAL A 32 -12.33 -8.14 8.00
N ALA A 33 -12.51 -7.88 6.71
CA ALA A 33 -11.66 -8.44 5.66
C ALA A 33 -10.79 -7.34 5.05
N VAL A 34 -9.51 -7.65 4.82
CA VAL A 34 -8.56 -6.73 4.18
C VAL A 34 -8.06 -7.34 2.88
N ILE A 35 -8.23 -6.63 1.76
CA ILE A 35 -7.77 -7.08 0.45
C ILE A 35 -6.36 -6.52 0.21
N GLY A 36 -5.38 -7.39 0.10
CA GLY A 36 -4.01 -7.00 -0.23
C GLY A 36 -2.95 -7.89 0.41
N GLY A 37 -1.68 -7.67 0.06
CA GLY A 37 -0.55 -8.46 0.55
C GLY A 37 0.73 -7.62 0.70
N GLY A 38 0.60 -6.30 0.86
CA GLY A 38 1.70 -5.39 1.14
C GLY A 38 1.76 -4.98 2.61
N ASN A 39 2.78 -4.19 3.01
CA ASN A 39 2.92 -3.70 4.40
C ASN A 39 1.68 -2.94 4.87
N VAL A 40 1.06 -2.13 3.99
CA VAL A 40 -0.19 -1.41 4.31
C VAL A 40 -1.33 -2.37 4.70
N SER A 41 -1.39 -3.56 4.08
CA SER A 41 -2.37 -4.57 4.47
C SER A 41 -2.09 -5.12 5.87
N MET A 42 -0.81 -5.32 6.23
CA MET A 42 -0.41 -5.78 7.56
C MET A 42 -0.73 -4.73 8.62
N ASP A 43 -0.45 -3.46 8.35
CA ASP A 43 -0.81 -2.36 9.23
C ASP A 43 -2.34 -2.28 9.42
N ALA A 44 -3.11 -2.41 8.33
CA ALA A 44 -4.56 -2.33 8.38
C ALA A 44 -5.19 -3.45 9.20
N VAL A 45 -4.77 -4.72 9.02
CA VAL A 45 -5.35 -5.85 9.79
C VAL A 45 -4.99 -5.78 11.26
N ARG A 46 -3.75 -5.42 11.61
CA ARG A 46 -3.30 -5.28 13.00
C ARG A 46 -4.00 -4.09 13.68
N THR A 47 -4.20 -3.00 12.95
CA THR A 47 -4.98 -1.85 13.41
C THR A 47 -6.44 -2.24 13.64
N ALA A 48 -7.10 -2.90 12.69
CA ALA A 48 -8.47 -3.37 12.85
C ALA A 48 -8.64 -4.29 14.08
N LYS A 49 -7.68 -5.19 14.30
CA LYS A 49 -7.67 -6.05 15.48
C LYS A 49 -7.60 -5.27 16.78
N ARG A 50 -6.75 -4.26 16.84
CA ARG A 50 -6.58 -3.37 18.03
C ARG A 50 -7.77 -2.44 18.24
N LEU A 51 -8.53 -2.14 17.20
CA LEU A 51 -9.80 -1.39 17.29
C LEU A 51 -10.99 -2.28 17.69
N GLY A 52 -10.75 -3.51 18.11
CA GLY A 52 -11.76 -4.39 18.70
C GLY A 52 -12.53 -5.27 17.72
N ALA A 53 -12.04 -5.40 16.47
CA ALA A 53 -12.64 -6.35 15.53
C ALA A 53 -12.60 -7.77 16.08
N LYS A 54 -13.75 -8.47 16.03
CA LYS A 54 -13.92 -9.85 16.53
C LYS A 54 -13.08 -10.83 15.73
N LYS A 55 -13.12 -10.67 14.41
CA LYS A 55 -12.39 -11.48 13.43
C LYS A 55 -11.77 -10.59 12.38
N VAL A 56 -10.51 -10.84 12.04
CA VAL A 56 -9.80 -10.11 10.98
C VAL A 56 -9.15 -11.11 10.04
N SER A 57 -9.34 -10.92 8.74
CA SER A 57 -8.74 -11.76 7.71
C SER A 57 -8.09 -10.95 6.61
N ILE A 58 -7.00 -11.48 6.04
CA ILE A 58 -6.37 -11.00 4.81
C ILE A 58 -6.90 -11.85 3.65
N VAL A 59 -7.32 -11.21 2.58
CA VAL A 59 -7.68 -11.84 1.31
C VAL A 59 -6.63 -11.48 0.27
N TYR A 60 -5.91 -12.49 -0.23
CA TYR A 60 -4.83 -12.28 -1.17
C TYR A 60 -4.89 -13.25 -2.35
N ARG A 61 -4.78 -12.70 -3.57
CA ARG A 61 -4.95 -13.50 -4.81
C ARG A 61 -3.81 -14.44 -5.16
N ARG A 62 -2.63 -14.30 -4.50
CA ARG A 62 -1.44 -15.15 -4.73
C ARG A 62 -1.07 -15.92 -3.47
N ARG A 63 0.12 -16.55 -3.46
CA ARG A 63 0.68 -17.24 -2.28
C ARG A 63 1.20 -16.23 -1.25
N VAL A 64 1.38 -16.67 -0.03
CA VAL A 64 2.09 -15.89 1.01
C VAL A 64 3.49 -15.47 0.52
N ALA A 65 4.23 -16.37 -0.14
CA ALA A 65 5.56 -16.08 -0.69
C ALA A 65 5.57 -14.99 -1.80
N ASP A 66 4.41 -14.65 -2.37
CA ASP A 66 4.27 -13.59 -3.37
C ASP A 66 3.82 -12.26 -2.77
N MET A 67 3.60 -12.20 -1.46
CA MET A 67 3.29 -10.96 -0.75
C MET A 67 4.50 -10.02 -0.77
N THR A 68 4.22 -8.73 -0.90
CA THR A 68 5.27 -7.69 -0.88
C THR A 68 5.50 -7.12 0.53
N ALA A 69 4.72 -7.57 1.50
CA ALA A 69 4.95 -7.29 2.91
C ALA A 69 6.23 -7.96 3.40
N LEU A 70 6.88 -7.35 4.38
CA LEU A 70 8.04 -7.94 5.03
C LEU A 70 7.64 -9.23 5.77
N PRO A 71 8.44 -10.30 5.73
CA PRO A 71 8.11 -11.55 6.42
C PRO A 71 7.77 -11.36 7.90
N ALA A 72 8.52 -10.53 8.61
CA ALA A 72 8.27 -10.21 10.02
C ALA A 72 6.90 -9.55 10.27
N GLU A 73 6.40 -8.75 9.33
CA GLU A 73 5.06 -8.15 9.44
C GLU A 73 3.95 -9.18 9.22
N ILE A 74 4.16 -10.12 8.29
CA ILE A 74 3.22 -11.23 8.07
C ILE A 74 3.17 -12.14 9.31
N GLU A 75 4.34 -12.51 9.85
CA GLU A 75 4.45 -13.31 11.06
C GLU A 75 3.80 -12.61 12.27
N GLY A 76 4.04 -11.30 12.41
CA GLY A 76 3.40 -10.48 13.45
C GLY A 76 1.88 -10.45 13.33
N ALA A 77 1.33 -10.32 12.13
CA ALA A 77 -0.10 -10.36 11.89
C ALA A 77 -0.70 -11.72 12.26
N VAL A 78 -0.07 -12.82 11.84
CA VAL A 78 -0.50 -14.18 12.18
C VAL A 78 -0.43 -14.42 13.68
N ALA A 79 0.62 -13.95 14.37
CA ALA A 79 0.76 -14.07 15.83
C ALA A 79 -0.33 -13.30 16.59
N GLU A 80 -0.87 -12.22 16.02
CA GLU A 80 -2.03 -11.48 16.57
C GLU A 80 -3.38 -12.16 16.24
N GLY A 81 -3.37 -13.32 15.58
CA GLY A 81 -4.57 -14.12 15.27
C GLY A 81 -5.31 -13.68 14.02
N ILE A 82 -4.64 -12.99 13.10
CA ILE A 82 -5.20 -12.66 11.78
C ILE A 82 -5.18 -13.90 10.88
N GLU A 83 -6.31 -14.19 10.23
CA GLU A 83 -6.41 -15.27 9.24
C GLU A 83 -5.85 -14.82 7.88
N VAL A 84 -4.98 -15.62 7.28
CA VAL A 84 -4.42 -15.33 5.95
C VAL A 84 -5.03 -16.27 4.91
N GLN A 85 -5.92 -15.72 4.09
CA GLN A 85 -6.60 -16.44 3.00
C GLN A 85 -5.90 -16.12 1.67
N THR A 86 -5.12 -17.07 1.18
CA THR A 86 -4.36 -16.92 -0.07
C THR A 86 -5.02 -17.65 -1.24
N LEU A 87 -4.59 -17.32 -2.46
CA LEU A 87 -5.16 -17.84 -3.70
C LEU A 87 -6.67 -17.56 -3.83
N MET A 88 -7.09 -16.41 -3.32
CA MET A 88 -8.46 -15.92 -3.33
C MET A 88 -8.49 -14.53 -3.98
N ALA A 89 -9.05 -14.45 -5.20
CA ALA A 89 -9.19 -13.18 -5.92
C ALA A 89 -10.57 -12.57 -5.66
N PRO A 90 -10.68 -11.32 -5.22
CA PRO A 90 -11.96 -10.63 -5.07
C PRO A 90 -12.76 -10.66 -6.38
N SER A 91 -14.05 -10.99 -6.33
CA SER A 91 -14.95 -10.98 -7.49
C SER A 91 -16.08 -9.96 -7.36
N ARG A 92 -16.85 -9.99 -6.30
CA ARG A 92 -17.91 -9.03 -6.01
C ARG A 92 -18.15 -8.87 -4.51
N ILE A 93 -18.70 -7.73 -4.12
CA ILE A 93 -19.09 -7.45 -2.74
C ILE A 93 -20.61 -7.68 -2.62
N GLU A 94 -21.01 -8.37 -1.56
CA GLU A 94 -22.40 -8.57 -1.20
C GLU A 94 -22.81 -7.51 -0.19
N THR A 95 -23.97 -6.89 -0.41
CA THR A 95 -24.56 -5.90 0.49
C THR A 95 -25.91 -6.34 1.03
N ASP A 96 -26.35 -5.71 2.10
CA ASP A 96 -27.70 -5.82 2.60
C ASP A 96 -28.66 -4.88 1.85
N GLU A 97 -29.94 -4.86 2.26
CA GLU A 97 -31.00 -4.03 1.67
C GLU A 97 -30.74 -2.52 1.83
N ASN A 98 -29.86 -2.13 2.77
CA ASN A 98 -29.49 -0.74 3.05
C ASN A 98 -28.18 -0.33 2.34
N GLY A 99 -27.53 -1.26 1.61
CA GLY A 99 -26.28 -1.00 0.91
C GLY A 99 -25.02 -1.19 1.76
N HIS A 100 -25.14 -1.74 2.98
CA HIS A 100 -23.98 -2.06 3.82
C HIS A 100 -23.36 -3.40 3.44
N VAL A 101 -22.05 -3.50 3.57
CA VAL A 101 -21.30 -4.73 3.30
C VAL A 101 -21.73 -5.87 4.22
N LYS A 102 -22.04 -7.02 3.63
CA LYS A 102 -22.27 -8.30 4.32
C LYS A 102 -21.11 -9.27 4.16
N GLY A 103 -20.32 -9.09 3.12
CA GLY A 103 -19.19 -9.92 2.82
C GLY A 103 -18.70 -9.76 1.39
N ILE A 104 -17.69 -10.54 1.05
CA ILE A 104 -17.08 -10.55 -0.26
C ILE A 104 -17.07 -11.95 -0.84
N TYR A 105 -17.39 -12.06 -2.13
CA TYR A 105 -17.14 -13.27 -2.91
C TYR A 105 -15.72 -13.24 -3.47
N VAL A 106 -15.07 -14.37 -3.39
CA VAL A 106 -13.71 -14.55 -3.90
C VAL A 106 -13.63 -15.77 -4.79
N THR A 107 -12.97 -15.62 -5.92
CA THR A 107 -12.74 -16.71 -6.86
C THR A 107 -11.45 -17.46 -6.49
N PRO A 108 -11.51 -18.76 -6.20
CA PRO A 108 -10.32 -19.58 -5.93
C PRO A 108 -9.35 -19.58 -7.11
N GLN A 109 -8.07 -19.37 -6.82
CA GLN A 109 -7.00 -19.27 -7.80
C GLN A 109 -6.09 -20.46 -7.77
N MET A 110 -5.47 -20.76 -8.92
CA MET A 110 -4.35 -21.69 -9.05
C MET A 110 -3.15 -21.01 -9.69
N ILE A 111 -1.96 -21.50 -9.39
CA ILE A 111 -0.71 -21.02 -10.00
C ILE A 111 -0.71 -21.46 -11.46
N SER A 112 -0.50 -20.53 -12.38
CA SER A 112 -0.36 -20.80 -13.82
C SER A 112 1.10 -20.85 -14.23
N THR A 113 1.89 -19.86 -13.84
CA THR A 113 3.34 -19.76 -14.13
C THR A 113 4.06 -19.08 -12.97
N ILE A 114 5.37 -19.30 -12.89
CA ILE A 114 6.25 -18.55 -11.99
C ILE A 114 7.31 -17.88 -12.87
N LYS A 115 7.36 -16.54 -12.81
CA LYS A 115 8.38 -15.75 -13.51
C LYS A 115 9.07 -14.86 -12.48
N ASP A 116 10.40 -14.87 -12.48
CA ASP A 116 11.25 -14.10 -11.55
C ASP A 116 10.82 -14.30 -10.07
N GLY A 117 10.52 -15.55 -9.70
CA GLY A 117 10.07 -15.91 -8.35
C GLY A 117 8.61 -15.59 -8.02
N ARG A 118 7.92 -14.79 -8.85
CA ARG A 118 6.54 -14.35 -8.62
C ARG A 118 5.53 -15.22 -9.39
N ALA A 119 4.51 -15.70 -8.68
CA ALA A 119 3.46 -16.49 -9.30
C ALA A 119 2.47 -15.62 -10.08
N SER A 120 2.17 -16.04 -11.31
CA SER A 120 0.95 -15.65 -12.01
C SER A 120 -0.15 -16.66 -11.64
N VAL A 121 -1.36 -16.16 -11.46
CA VAL A 121 -2.51 -16.97 -11.03
C VAL A 121 -3.64 -16.90 -12.06
N ARG A 122 -4.48 -17.92 -12.06
CA ARG A 122 -5.71 -17.99 -12.84
C ARG A 122 -6.81 -18.66 -12.04
N PRO A 123 -8.11 -18.41 -12.34
CA PRO A 123 -9.22 -19.11 -11.70
C PRO A 123 -9.08 -20.64 -11.82
N THR A 124 -9.46 -21.34 -10.76
CA THR A 124 -9.48 -22.82 -10.74
C THR A 124 -10.67 -23.39 -11.51
N GLY A 125 -11.73 -22.60 -11.74
CA GLY A 125 -13.03 -23.05 -12.22
C GLY A 125 -13.97 -23.54 -11.10
N ALA A 126 -13.51 -23.54 -9.85
CA ALA A 126 -14.37 -23.80 -8.71
C ALA A 126 -15.32 -22.60 -8.46
N PRO A 127 -16.50 -22.83 -7.83
CA PRO A 127 -17.42 -21.77 -7.44
C PRO A 127 -16.74 -20.73 -6.53
N ASP A 128 -17.23 -19.50 -6.61
CA ASP A 128 -16.81 -18.45 -5.71
C ASP A 128 -17.13 -18.79 -4.25
N VAL A 129 -16.27 -18.40 -3.36
CA VAL A 129 -16.39 -18.60 -1.90
C VAL A 129 -16.84 -17.28 -1.27
N PHE A 130 -17.83 -17.34 -0.39
CA PHE A 130 -18.28 -16.18 0.36
C PHE A 130 -17.51 -16.05 1.67
N ILE A 131 -16.95 -14.88 1.91
CA ILE A 131 -16.26 -14.49 3.15
C ILE A 131 -17.12 -13.42 3.82
N PRO A 132 -17.76 -13.71 4.97
CA PRO A 132 -18.56 -12.72 5.68
C PRO A 132 -17.66 -11.64 6.29
N CYS A 133 -18.10 -10.39 6.18
CA CYS A 133 -17.49 -9.24 6.88
C CYS A 133 -18.46 -8.06 6.85
N GLN A 134 -18.44 -7.22 7.88
CA GLN A 134 -19.20 -5.97 7.93
C GLN A 134 -18.36 -4.78 7.45
N THR A 135 -17.03 -4.91 7.50
CA THR A 135 -16.11 -3.92 6.97
C THR A 135 -15.10 -4.60 6.05
N LEU A 136 -14.94 -4.03 4.87
CA LEU A 136 -13.97 -4.44 3.86
C LEU A 136 -12.94 -3.32 3.67
N ILE A 137 -11.67 -3.59 3.98
CA ILE A 137 -10.60 -2.61 3.82
C ILE A 137 -9.77 -2.95 2.58
N VAL A 138 -9.66 -2.00 1.66
CA VAL A 138 -8.94 -2.16 0.39
C VAL A 138 -7.51 -1.63 0.52
N ALA A 139 -6.51 -2.52 0.34
CA ALA A 139 -5.09 -2.25 0.49
C ALA A 139 -4.29 -2.74 -0.74
N ILE A 140 -4.78 -2.47 -1.95
CA ILE A 140 -4.20 -2.98 -3.21
C ILE A 140 -3.25 -1.99 -3.91
N GLY A 141 -2.96 -0.86 -3.31
CA GLY A 141 -2.08 0.18 -3.81
C GLY A 141 -2.74 1.55 -3.85
N GLN A 142 -2.00 2.51 -4.37
CA GLN A 142 -2.42 3.89 -4.58
C GLN A 142 -2.03 4.29 -5.99
N ASP A 143 -2.85 5.12 -6.60
CA ASP A 143 -2.56 5.78 -7.87
C ASP A 143 -2.17 7.23 -7.64
N ILE A 144 -1.46 7.80 -8.61
CA ILE A 144 -1.06 9.20 -8.61
C ILE A 144 -2.16 9.99 -9.32
N GLU A 145 -2.65 11.04 -8.70
CA GLU A 145 -3.55 12.00 -9.33
C GLU A 145 -2.75 12.93 -10.24
N TYR A 146 -2.54 12.51 -11.48
CA TYR A 146 -1.67 13.19 -12.45
C TYR A 146 -2.43 14.02 -13.49
N GLN A 147 -3.76 13.89 -13.58
CA GLN A 147 -4.56 14.43 -14.70
C GLN A 147 -4.37 15.93 -14.90
N HIS A 148 -4.41 16.72 -13.85
CA HIS A 148 -4.22 18.16 -13.90
C HIS A 148 -2.78 18.58 -14.26
N PHE A 149 -1.78 17.75 -13.97
CA PHE A 149 -0.42 17.97 -14.44
C PHE A 149 -0.29 17.67 -15.94
N GLU A 150 -0.93 16.61 -16.42
CA GLU A 150 -0.97 16.25 -17.84
C GLU A 150 -1.70 17.33 -18.66
N GLU A 151 -2.82 17.86 -18.17
CA GLU A 151 -3.54 18.99 -18.75
C GLU A 151 -2.68 20.26 -18.82
N ALA A 152 -1.79 20.46 -17.85
CA ALA A 152 -0.81 21.55 -17.83
C ALA A 152 0.42 21.31 -18.71
N GLY A 153 0.45 20.21 -19.45
CA GLY A 153 1.54 19.89 -20.40
C GLY A 153 2.72 19.13 -19.80
N VAL A 154 2.62 18.67 -18.53
CA VAL A 154 3.65 17.83 -17.91
C VAL A 154 3.58 16.42 -18.50
N PRO A 155 4.70 15.87 -19.00
CA PRO A 155 4.71 14.52 -19.58
C PRO A 155 4.31 13.46 -18.57
N VAL A 156 3.35 12.59 -18.93
CA VAL A 156 2.87 11.47 -18.12
C VAL A 156 2.99 10.18 -18.91
N GLN A 157 3.44 9.11 -18.26
CA GLN A 157 3.48 7.79 -18.85
C GLN A 157 3.08 6.73 -17.81
N ARG A 158 2.10 5.89 -18.18
CA ARG A 158 1.59 4.79 -17.31
C ARG A 158 1.18 5.27 -15.91
N GLY A 159 0.51 6.42 -15.83
CA GLY A 159 0.03 6.97 -14.56
C GLY A 159 1.13 7.59 -13.67
N LYS A 160 2.28 7.93 -14.23
CA LYS A 160 3.39 8.59 -13.51
C LYS A 160 3.89 9.78 -14.29
N ILE A 161 4.39 10.78 -13.59
CA ILE A 161 5.08 11.91 -14.21
C ILE A 161 6.40 11.40 -14.79
N LEU A 162 6.59 11.61 -16.09
CA LEU A 162 7.78 11.20 -16.82
C LEU A 162 8.82 12.30 -16.75
N THR A 163 9.84 12.14 -15.91
CA THR A 163 10.96 13.07 -15.80
C THR A 163 12.17 12.58 -16.56
N GLU A 164 13.03 13.50 -16.95
CA GLU A 164 14.39 13.20 -17.41
C GLU A 164 15.26 12.69 -16.23
N LYS A 165 16.50 12.31 -16.53
CA LYS A 165 17.40 11.60 -15.60
C LYS A 165 17.53 12.23 -14.21
N TYR A 166 17.36 13.54 -14.11
CA TYR A 166 17.59 14.29 -12.86
C TYR A 166 16.34 15.02 -12.33
N GLY A 167 15.17 14.59 -12.75
CA GLY A 167 13.89 15.12 -12.27
C GLY A 167 13.40 16.36 -13.00
N GLY A 168 14.14 16.88 -13.99
CA GLY A 168 13.73 17.99 -14.83
C GLY A 168 12.89 17.55 -16.03
N PHE A 169 12.54 18.53 -16.89
CA PHE A 169 11.80 18.33 -18.13
C PHE A 169 12.42 19.18 -19.24
N ASP A 170 12.75 18.58 -20.38
CA ASP A 170 13.34 19.29 -21.50
C ASP A 170 12.37 20.32 -22.11
N ASN A 171 11.08 20.02 -22.10
CA ASN A 171 10.04 20.85 -22.72
C ASN A 171 9.45 21.91 -21.76
N ILE A 172 9.75 21.85 -20.47
CA ILE A 172 9.22 22.79 -19.46
C ILE A 172 10.36 23.22 -18.52
N PRO A 173 11.23 24.15 -18.96
CA PRO A 173 12.36 24.61 -18.15
C PRO A 173 11.92 25.18 -16.80
N GLY A 174 12.67 24.87 -15.73
CA GLY A 174 12.38 25.34 -14.35
C GLY A 174 11.33 24.53 -13.60
N VAL A 175 10.77 23.49 -14.21
CA VAL A 175 9.89 22.53 -13.53
C VAL A 175 10.68 21.26 -13.22
N PHE A 176 10.46 20.72 -12.03
CA PHE A 176 11.12 19.50 -11.54
C PHE A 176 10.13 18.62 -10.80
N ALA A 177 10.29 17.30 -10.87
CA ALA A 177 9.50 16.35 -10.13
C ALA A 177 10.36 15.18 -9.63
N GLY A 178 10.00 14.63 -8.49
CA GLY A 178 10.70 13.49 -7.89
C GLY A 178 9.86 12.82 -6.80
N GLY A 179 10.34 11.68 -6.30
CA GLY A 179 9.60 10.87 -5.34
C GLY A 179 8.51 10.03 -6.00
N ASP A 180 7.45 9.73 -5.25
CA ASP A 180 6.42 8.78 -5.67
C ASP A 180 5.70 9.18 -6.96
N CYS A 181 5.53 10.47 -7.23
CA CYS A 181 4.88 10.95 -8.46
C CYS A 181 5.66 10.57 -9.74
N ALA A 182 6.98 10.44 -9.66
CA ALA A 182 7.84 10.04 -10.78
C ALA A 182 8.20 8.56 -10.75
N SER A 183 8.61 8.02 -9.59
CA SER A 183 9.05 6.63 -9.46
C SER A 183 7.90 5.63 -9.22
N GLY A 184 6.76 6.11 -8.75
CA GLY A 184 5.67 5.32 -8.18
C GLY A 184 5.83 5.14 -6.67
N PRO A 185 4.73 4.79 -5.97
CA PRO A 185 4.73 4.63 -4.52
C PRO A 185 5.84 3.70 -4.02
N ALA A 186 6.62 4.17 -3.04
CA ALA A 186 7.77 3.46 -2.49
C ALA A 186 7.99 3.81 -1.01
N SER A 187 9.24 3.85 -0.56
CA SER A 187 9.59 4.19 0.83
C SER A 187 9.95 5.67 0.98
N VAL A 188 9.78 6.19 2.21
CA VAL A 188 10.21 7.55 2.57
C VAL A 188 11.69 7.79 2.24
N ILE A 189 12.55 6.79 2.47
CA ILE A 189 14.00 6.87 2.15
C ILE A 189 14.21 7.13 0.65
N LYS A 190 13.46 6.47 -0.22
CA LYS A 190 13.54 6.69 -1.68
C LYS A 190 13.04 8.08 -2.07
N ALA A 191 11.96 8.55 -1.44
CA ALA A 191 11.46 9.91 -1.68
C ALA A 191 12.50 10.97 -1.27
N ILE A 192 13.14 10.82 -0.11
CA ILE A 192 14.22 11.69 0.36
C ILE A 192 15.41 11.65 -0.60
N ALA A 193 15.84 10.48 -1.06
CA ALA A 193 16.93 10.33 -2.02
C ALA A 193 16.62 11.05 -3.35
N ALA A 194 15.40 10.87 -3.88
CA ALA A 194 14.95 11.58 -5.07
C ALA A 194 14.91 13.10 -4.86
N ALA A 195 14.42 13.56 -3.70
CA ALA A 195 14.36 14.98 -3.37
C ALA A 195 15.75 15.63 -3.32
N LYS A 196 16.76 14.93 -2.80
CA LYS A 196 18.14 15.43 -2.81
C LYS A 196 18.68 15.61 -4.23
N VAL A 197 18.42 14.67 -5.13
CA VAL A 197 18.79 14.77 -6.54
C VAL A 197 18.10 15.95 -7.19
N VAL A 198 16.79 16.08 -7.00
CA VAL A 198 15.99 17.19 -7.57
C VAL A 198 16.48 18.54 -7.01
N ALA A 199 16.73 18.65 -5.70
CA ALA A 199 17.21 19.88 -5.09
C ALA A 199 18.59 20.31 -5.66
N ALA A 200 19.51 19.37 -5.88
CA ALA A 200 20.80 19.66 -6.49
C ALA A 200 20.65 20.17 -7.94
N ASN A 201 19.69 19.62 -8.68
CA ASN A 201 19.45 20.05 -10.06
C ASN A 201 18.71 21.41 -10.15
N ILE A 202 17.86 21.73 -9.16
CA ILE A 202 17.28 23.07 -9.03
C ILE A 202 18.40 24.09 -8.72
N ASP A 203 19.29 23.75 -7.80
CA ASP A 203 20.43 24.61 -7.44
C ASP A 203 21.33 24.91 -8.65
N GLU A 204 21.67 23.88 -9.41
CA GLU A 204 22.43 23.98 -10.65
C GLU A 204 21.70 24.81 -11.70
N TYR A 205 20.38 24.58 -11.88
CA TYR A 205 19.54 25.36 -12.80
C TYR A 205 19.53 26.87 -12.46
N LEU A 206 19.54 27.18 -11.18
CA LEU A 206 19.57 28.57 -10.68
C LEU A 206 20.99 29.18 -10.72
N GLY A 207 22.03 28.41 -11.06
CA GLY A 207 23.41 28.85 -11.18
C GLY A 207 24.16 29.00 -9.87
N TYR A 208 23.73 28.37 -8.78
CA TYR A 208 24.35 28.50 -7.46
C TYR A 208 25.48 27.50 -7.18
N HIS A 209 25.37 26.26 -7.66
CA HIS A 209 26.38 25.19 -7.50
C HIS A 209 26.75 24.85 -6.04
N HIS A 210 25.78 24.86 -5.13
CA HIS A 210 26.03 24.48 -3.75
C HIS A 210 26.26 22.97 -3.62
N ILE A 211 27.15 22.58 -2.70
CA ILE A 211 27.27 21.17 -2.32
C ILE A 211 26.11 20.82 -1.40
N ILE A 212 25.11 20.13 -1.93
CA ILE A 212 23.98 19.62 -1.14
C ILE A 212 24.38 18.29 -0.52
N SER A 213 25.15 18.34 0.56
CA SER A 213 25.47 17.21 1.42
C SER A 213 24.87 17.44 2.82
N CYS A 214 24.51 16.39 3.52
CA CYS A 214 24.29 16.49 4.95
C CYS A 214 25.42 15.73 5.63
N ASP A 215 26.29 16.46 6.30
CA ASP A 215 27.34 15.91 7.17
C ASP A 215 26.69 15.41 8.47
N VAL A 216 25.93 14.31 8.36
CA VAL A 216 25.41 13.61 9.53
C VAL A 216 26.40 12.50 9.84
N GLU A 217 27.20 12.67 10.89
CA GLU A 217 27.87 11.55 11.55
C GLU A 217 26.79 10.63 12.11
N ILE A 218 26.66 9.45 11.49
CA ILE A 218 25.84 8.39 12.06
C ILE A 218 26.68 7.73 13.15
N PRO A 219 26.37 7.94 14.45
CA PRO A 219 27.13 7.28 15.50
C PRO A 219 27.00 5.77 15.35
N GLU A 220 28.11 5.04 15.46
CA GLU A 220 28.08 3.58 15.49
C GLU A 220 27.12 3.10 16.59
N ALA A 221 26.12 2.30 16.20
CA ALA A 221 25.23 1.70 17.16
C ALA A 221 25.98 0.69 18.01
N ARG A 222 26.26 1.01 19.27
CA ARG A 222 26.75 0.06 20.25
C ARG A 222 25.62 -0.85 20.66
N LEU A 223 25.67 -2.11 20.22
CA LEU A 223 24.64 -3.12 20.52
C LEU A 223 24.48 -3.36 22.03
N ASP A 224 25.53 -3.12 22.79
CA ASP A 224 25.62 -3.36 24.24
C ASP A 224 24.83 -2.32 25.07
N ASP A 225 24.56 -1.14 24.51
CA ASP A 225 23.85 -0.05 25.19
C ASP A 225 22.33 -0.04 24.88
N ARG A 226 21.84 -1.02 24.15
CA ARG A 226 20.40 -1.13 23.87
C ARG A 226 19.70 -1.82 25.04
N PRO A 227 18.71 -1.17 25.69
CA PRO A 227 17.82 -1.91 26.56
C PRO A 227 17.20 -3.03 25.74
N PRO A 228 17.06 -4.24 26.30
CA PRO A 228 16.37 -5.33 25.61
C PRO A 228 14.97 -4.82 25.28
N TRP A 229 14.65 -4.72 23.99
CA TRP A 229 13.32 -4.38 23.54
C TRP A 229 12.36 -5.36 24.22
N GLY A 230 11.51 -4.84 25.08
CA GLY A 230 10.57 -5.64 25.83
C GLY A 230 9.77 -6.55 24.89
N ARG A 231 9.79 -7.82 25.21
CA ARG A 231 8.97 -8.86 24.58
C ARG A 231 7.51 -8.68 24.98
#